data_6bf89e421b4e0d12a80050d369ee303d
#
_entry.id   6bf89e421b4e0d12a80050d369ee303d
#
_cell.length_a   1.000
_cell.length_b   1.000
_cell.length_c   1.000
_cell.angle_alpha   90.00
_cell.angle_beta   90.00
_cell.angle_gamma   90.00
#
_symmetry.space_group_name_H-M   'P 1'
#
loop_
_entity.id
_entity.type
_entity.pdbx_description
1 polymer ?
#
loop_
_entity_poly.entity_id
_entity_poly.type
_entity_poly.pdbx_seq_one_letter_code
_entity_poly.pdbx_strand_id
1 'polypeptide(L)'
;SHGVGRIDLLVVTHGDADHSGGLDGIVTDHGVGRIWVPEYADLGELVDRLVDDAAAAGVQVEWIDAGSPRYTLGAITIEPIGPKRRYASDNDGSIVVWVEAARSMLLGGDIEAIAQTELPAIRPDFLLVPHHGSGSTDAQWLADTVGDTAVVSVGENRYGHPLPEIMTILERSGAEVLVTAEDGDVTIELE
;
A
#
# COMPACT_ATOMS: atom_id res chain seq x y z
N SER A 1 8.72 2.40 -19.95
CA SER A 1 9.56 2.15 -18.76
C SER A 1 10.21 3.46 -18.36
N HIS A 2 10.04 3.89 -17.12
CA HIS A 2 10.58 5.18 -16.61
C HIS A 2 12.03 5.08 -16.13
N GLY A 3 12.75 4.01 -16.48
CA GLY A 3 14.20 3.87 -16.24
C GLY A 3 14.65 3.90 -14.78
N VAL A 4 13.89 3.28 -13.87
CA VAL A 4 14.29 3.16 -12.46
C VAL A 4 15.55 2.32 -12.36
N GLY A 5 16.66 2.93 -11.94
CA GLY A 5 17.95 2.24 -11.81
C GLY A 5 18.21 1.65 -10.42
N ARG A 6 17.61 2.24 -9.38
CA ARG A 6 17.73 1.81 -7.97
C ARG A 6 16.45 2.13 -7.22
N ILE A 7 16.10 1.28 -6.28
CA ILE A 7 14.99 1.46 -5.35
C ILE A 7 15.57 1.77 -3.97
N ASP A 8 15.30 2.94 -3.43
CA ASP A 8 15.80 3.32 -2.10
C ASP A 8 15.04 2.61 -0.99
N LEU A 9 13.71 2.47 -1.16
CA LEU A 9 12.84 1.76 -0.23
C LEU A 9 11.83 0.90 -1.01
N LEU A 10 11.81 -0.39 -0.73
CA LEU A 10 10.78 -1.34 -1.15
C LEU A 10 9.88 -1.65 0.04
N VAL A 11 8.57 -1.46 -0.10
CA VAL A 11 7.59 -1.79 0.93
C VAL A 11 6.80 -3.01 0.47
N VAL A 12 6.90 -4.10 1.22
CA VAL A 12 6.06 -5.30 1.08
C VAL A 12 4.91 -5.14 2.06
N THR A 13 3.72 -4.83 1.58
CA THR A 13 2.59 -4.55 2.46
C THR A 13 2.13 -5.78 3.23
N HIS A 14 2.00 -6.92 2.53
CA HIS A 14 1.64 -8.24 3.06
C HIS A 14 2.07 -9.35 2.08
N GLY A 15 1.78 -10.61 2.42
CA GLY A 15 2.33 -11.78 1.72
C GLY A 15 1.55 -12.27 0.50
N ASP A 16 0.36 -11.72 0.18
CA ASP A 16 -0.48 -12.23 -0.90
C ASP A 16 0.18 -12.11 -2.27
N ALA A 17 -0.10 -13.09 -3.15
CA ALA A 17 0.64 -13.30 -4.39
C ALA A 17 0.51 -12.12 -5.39
N ASP A 18 -0.59 -11.40 -5.39
CA ASP A 18 -0.82 -10.21 -6.22
C ASP A 18 -0.05 -8.98 -5.73
N HIS A 19 0.44 -9.00 -4.47
CA HIS A 19 1.31 -7.98 -3.89
C HIS A 19 2.79 -8.41 -3.84
N SER A 20 3.06 -9.70 -3.74
CA SER A 20 4.42 -10.22 -3.52
C SER A 20 5.00 -10.98 -4.72
N GLY A 21 4.16 -11.46 -5.65
CA GLY A 21 4.59 -12.40 -6.71
C GLY A 21 5.62 -11.86 -7.72
N GLY A 22 5.81 -10.54 -7.81
CA GLY A 22 6.80 -9.90 -8.68
C GLY A 22 8.10 -9.47 -7.99
N LEU A 23 8.21 -9.65 -6.68
CA LEU A 23 9.31 -9.09 -5.87
C LEU A 23 10.69 -9.64 -6.24
N ASP A 24 10.79 -10.94 -6.55
CA ASP A 24 12.06 -11.58 -6.97
C ASP A 24 12.67 -10.86 -8.18
N GLY A 25 11.85 -10.54 -9.19
CA GLY A 25 12.27 -9.79 -10.37
C GLY A 25 12.75 -8.39 -9.99
N ILE A 26 12.02 -7.71 -9.12
CA ILE A 26 12.38 -6.35 -8.69
C ILE A 26 13.72 -6.35 -7.95
N VAL A 27 13.91 -7.24 -6.99
CA VAL A 27 15.16 -7.30 -6.21
C VAL A 27 16.34 -7.75 -7.06
N THR A 28 16.11 -8.64 -8.05
CA THR A 28 17.16 -9.12 -8.96
C THR A 28 17.58 -8.07 -9.98
N ASP A 29 16.63 -7.36 -10.57
CA ASP A 29 16.87 -6.44 -11.69
C ASP A 29 17.25 -5.04 -11.23
N HIS A 30 16.93 -4.66 -9.98
CA HIS A 30 17.19 -3.35 -9.41
C HIS A 30 17.98 -3.44 -8.11
N GLY A 31 18.91 -2.54 -7.90
CA GLY A 31 19.55 -2.39 -6.59
C GLY A 31 18.54 -1.86 -5.58
N VAL A 32 18.23 -2.64 -4.54
CA VAL A 32 17.34 -2.24 -3.45
C VAL A 32 18.17 -1.81 -2.24
N GLY A 33 17.89 -0.61 -1.72
CA GLY A 33 18.61 -0.07 -0.55
C GLY A 33 18.07 -0.59 0.77
N ARG A 34 16.76 -0.70 0.87
CA ARG A 34 16.03 -1.05 2.09
C ARG A 34 14.73 -1.76 1.74
N ILE A 35 14.33 -2.71 2.56
CA ILE A 35 13.04 -3.41 2.47
C ILE A 35 12.30 -3.25 3.79
N TRP A 36 11.04 -2.83 3.73
CA TRP A 36 10.10 -2.86 4.83
C TRP A 36 9.15 -4.03 4.69
N VAL A 37 8.99 -4.79 5.76
CA VAL A 37 8.06 -5.92 5.88
C VAL A 37 7.21 -5.75 7.14
N PRO A 38 5.95 -6.20 7.17
CA PRO A 38 5.07 -6.00 8.33
C PRO A 38 5.50 -6.85 9.54
N GLU A 39 5.55 -6.24 10.72
CA GLU A 39 5.98 -6.88 11.98
C GLU A 39 5.10 -8.06 12.39
N TYR A 40 3.81 -8.04 12.03
CA TYR A 40 2.83 -8.96 12.63
C TYR A 40 2.17 -9.92 11.64
N ALA A 41 2.35 -9.75 10.34
CA ALA A 41 1.72 -10.60 9.32
C ALA A 41 2.53 -11.88 9.05
N ASP A 42 1.85 -12.92 8.58
CA ASP A 42 2.50 -14.07 7.96
C ASP A 42 2.78 -13.72 6.50
N LEU A 43 4.04 -13.72 6.11
CA LEU A 43 4.46 -13.32 4.77
C LEU A 43 4.45 -14.48 3.77
N GLY A 44 4.36 -15.71 4.26
CA GLY A 44 4.47 -16.91 3.46
C GLY A 44 5.89 -17.18 2.94
N GLU A 45 6.12 -18.41 2.51
CA GLU A 45 7.47 -18.91 2.13
C GLU A 45 8.17 -18.11 1.03
N LEU A 46 7.42 -17.47 0.12
CA LEU A 46 8.00 -16.71 -0.98
C LEU A 46 8.68 -15.45 -0.46
N VAL A 47 7.97 -14.68 0.35
CA VAL A 47 8.49 -13.41 0.89
C VAL A 47 9.55 -13.69 1.95
N ASP A 48 9.38 -14.73 2.78
CA ASP A 48 10.40 -15.14 3.77
C ASP A 48 11.74 -15.44 3.11
N ARG A 49 11.74 -16.20 2.00
CA ARG A 49 12.97 -16.46 1.24
C ARG A 49 13.56 -15.20 0.64
N LEU A 50 12.73 -14.32 0.08
CA LEU A 50 13.19 -13.05 -0.48
C LEU A 50 13.88 -12.19 0.58
N VAL A 51 13.30 -12.12 1.78
CA VAL A 51 13.83 -11.38 2.93
C VAL A 51 15.17 -11.95 3.37
N ASP A 52 15.28 -13.28 3.47
CA ASP A 52 16.50 -13.96 3.84
C ASP A 52 17.62 -13.73 2.81
N ASP A 53 17.31 -13.88 1.51
CA ASP A 53 18.26 -13.67 0.41
C ASP A 53 18.71 -12.20 0.33
N ALA A 54 17.79 -11.25 0.49
CA ALA A 54 18.10 -9.84 0.50
C ALA A 54 19.00 -9.46 1.69
N ALA A 55 18.70 -9.98 2.88
CA ALA A 55 19.53 -9.78 4.07
C ALA A 55 20.94 -10.38 3.89
N ALA A 56 21.03 -11.58 3.33
CA ALA A 56 22.33 -12.22 3.01
C ALA A 56 23.13 -11.43 1.97
N ALA A 57 22.48 -10.73 1.05
CA ALA A 57 23.09 -9.81 0.10
C ALA A 57 23.46 -8.44 0.69
N GLY A 58 23.16 -8.19 1.97
CA GLY A 58 23.47 -6.95 2.67
C GLY A 58 22.45 -5.84 2.48
N VAL A 59 21.25 -6.16 1.98
CA VAL A 59 20.10 -5.22 1.94
C VAL A 59 19.56 -5.06 3.36
N GLN A 60 19.27 -3.84 3.76
CA GLN A 60 18.68 -3.56 5.07
C GLN A 60 17.21 -3.96 5.07
N VAL A 61 16.85 -5.00 5.84
CA VAL A 61 15.46 -5.43 6.04
C VAL A 61 14.99 -4.96 7.41
N GLU A 62 13.82 -4.34 7.46
CA GLU A 62 13.22 -3.79 8.67
C GLU A 62 11.77 -4.29 8.82
N TRP A 63 11.46 -4.75 10.03
CA TRP A 63 10.12 -5.13 10.43
C TRP A 63 9.38 -3.91 10.93
N ILE A 64 8.22 -3.61 10.34
CA ILE A 64 7.54 -2.33 10.46
C ILE A 64 6.16 -2.47 11.09
N ASP A 65 5.89 -1.56 12.03
CA ASP A 65 4.58 -1.31 12.60
C ASP A 65 4.30 0.21 12.68
N ALA A 66 3.13 0.59 13.19
CA ALA A 66 2.75 2.00 13.36
C ALA A 66 3.64 2.81 14.31
N GLY A 67 4.51 2.15 15.10
CA GLY A 67 5.47 2.79 15.98
C GLY A 67 6.86 2.96 15.40
N SER A 68 7.09 2.41 14.21
CA SER A 68 8.38 2.44 13.54
C SER A 68 8.75 3.84 13.06
N PRO A 69 10.06 4.18 13.01
CA PRO A 69 10.50 5.50 12.56
C PRO A 69 10.09 5.76 11.10
N ARG A 70 9.76 7.01 10.81
CA ARG A 70 9.54 7.48 9.44
C ARG A 70 10.84 7.44 8.63
N TYR A 71 10.72 7.22 7.34
CA TYR A 71 11.80 7.30 6.37
C TYR A 71 11.69 8.59 5.57
N THR A 72 12.83 9.29 5.36
CA THR A 72 12.86 10.54 4.60
C THR A 72 13.80 10.40 3.40
N LEU A 73 13.31 10.75 2.21
CA LEU A 73 14.05 10.76 0.97
C LEU A 73 13.89 12.13 0.28
N GLY A 74 14.89 12.98 0.42
CA GLY A 74 14.80 14.36 -0.08
C GLY A 74 13.68 15.14 0.61
N ALA A 75 12.70 15.60 -0.15
CA ALA A 75 11.52 16.32 0.34
C ALA A 75 10.36 15.39 0.72
N ILE A 76 10.48 14.08 0.47
CA ILE A 76 9.44 13.10 0.71
C ILE A 76 9.63 12.47 2.09
N THR A 77 8.58 12.41 2.90
CA THR A 77 8.52 11.66 4.15
C THR A 77 7.55 10.50 4.00
N ILE A 78 7.96 9.31 4.41
CA ILE A 78 7.17 8.08 4.39
C ILE A 78 7.04 7.63 5.85
N GLU A 79 5.83 7.69 6.37
CA GLU A 79 5.51 7.36 7.76
C GLU A 79 4.64 6.11 7.84
N PRO A 80 5.10 5.03 8.49
CA PRO A 80 4.26 3.87 8.74
C PRO A 80 3.24 4.20 9.83
N ILE A 81 1.95 4.07 9.49
CA ILE A 81 0.82 4.31 10.41
C ILE A 81 0.01 3.05 10.70
N GLY A 82 0.43 1.92 10.15
CA GLY A 82 -0.05 0.55 10.35
C GLY A 82 1.01 -0.47 9.95
N PRO A 83 0.87 -1.74 10.39
CA PRO A 83 -0.16 -2.25 11.31
C PRO A 83 0.07 -1.79 12.75
N LYS A 84 -0.99 -1.69 13.55
CA LYS A 84 -0.89 -1.28 14.98
C LYS A 84 -0.66 -2.45 15.92
N ARG A 85 -0.95 -3.65 15.47
CA ARG A 85 -0.88 -4.90 16.24
C ARG A 85 -0.99 -6.10 15.30
N ARG A 86 -0.94 -7.30 15.83
CA ARG A 86 -1.32 -8.52 15.09
C ARG A 86 -2.84 -8.54 14.88
N TYR A 87 -3.25 -8.82 13.65
CA TYR A 87 -4.65 -9.05 13.26
C TYR A 87 -4.88 -10.53 12.97
N ALA A 88 -6.15 -10.92 12.85
CA ALA A 88 -6.53 -12.26 12.44
C ALA A 88 -6.47 -12.47 10.93
N SER A 89 -6.63 -11.38 10.17
CA SER A 89 -6.45 -11.32 8.72
C SER A 89 -5.06 -10.79 8.42
N ASP A 90 -4.35 -11.41 7.48
CA ASP A 90 -3.05 -10.92 7.00
C ASP A 90 -3.22 -9.61 6.22
N ASN A 91 -4.37 -9.41 5.55
CA ASN A 91 -4.74 -8.16 4.91
C ASN A 91 -4.75 -6.99 5.90
N ASP A 92 -5.43 -7.12 7.04
CA ASP A 92 -5.42 -6.11 8.10
C ASP A 92 -4.01 -5.92 8.70
N GLY A 93 -3.12 -6.90 8.55
CA GLY A 93 -1.71 -6.84 8.91
C GLY A 93 -0.83 -6.06 7.93
N SER A 94 -1.39 -5.53 6.84
CA SER A 94 -0.64 -4.76 5.84
C SER A 94 0.09 -3.55 6.45
N ILE A 95 1.29 -3.27 5.93
CA ILE A 95 1.92 -1.96 6.17
C ILE A 95 1.05 -0.89 5.52
N VAL A 96 0.67 0.09 6.32
CA VAL A 96 0.00 1.30 5.86
C VAL A 96 0.98 2.45 5.95
N VAL A 97 1.19 3.15 4.85
CA VAL A 97 2.09 4.29 4.81
C VAL A 97 1.37 5.59 4.46
N TRP A 98 1.68 6.63 5.23
CA TRP A 98 1.40 8.02 4.90
C TRP A 98 2.63 8.60 4.20
N VAL A 99 2.43 9.06 2.98
CA VAL A 99 3.48 9.75 2.21
C VAL A 99 3.16 11.23 2.19
N GLU A 100 4.13 12.05 2.55
CA GLU A 100 4.01 13.50 2.59
C GLU A 100 5.14 14.16 1.79
N ALA A 101 4.75 15.07 0.89
CA ALA A 101 5.62 15.97 0.15
C ALA A 101 4.91 17.33 0.03
N ALA A 102 4.82 17.98 -1.14
CA ALA A 102 3.91 19.12 -1.33
C ALA A 102 2.44 18.68 -1.31
N ARG A 103 2.18 17.44 -1.67
CA ARG A 103 0.88 16.76 -1.57
C ARG A 103 1.04 15.46 -0.77
N SER A 104 -0.06 14.96 -0.24
CA SER A 104 -0.11 13.78 0.61
C SER A 104 -0.75 12.57 -0.08
N MET A 105 -0.29 11.35 0.30
CA MET A 105 -0.84 10.11 -0.24
C MET A 105 -0.98 9.07 0.89
N LEU A 106 -2.06 8.32 0.85
CA LEU A 106 -2.27 7.15 1.70
C LEU A 106 -2.21 5.88 0.86
N LEU A 107 -1.29 4.97 1.22
CA LEU A 107 -1.14 3.64 0.64
C LEU A 107 -1.46 2.61 1.73
N GLY A 108 -2.60 1.96 1.62
CA GLY A 108 -3.14 1.10 2.67
C GLY A 108 -2.85 -0.39 2.50
N GLY A 109 -2.27 -0.82 1.38
CA GLY A 109 -2.28 -2.25 1.03
C GLY A 109 -3.70 -2.77 0.99
N ASP A 110 -3.94 -3.92 1.61
CA ASP A 110 -5.25 -4.57 1.58
C ASP A 110 -5.98 -4.52 2.93
N ILE A 111 -5.68 -3.49 3.75
CA ILE A 111 -6.38 -3.32 5.04
C ILE A 111 -7.90 -3.34 4.88
N GLU A 112 -8.54 -4.05 5.80
CA GLU A 112 -9.98 -4.21 5.88
C GLU A 112 -10.58 -3.36 7.01
N ALA A 113 -11.88 -3.50 7.25
CA ALA A 113 -12.62 -2.64 8.17
C ALA A 113 -12.02 -2.54 9.58
N ILE A 114 -11.40 -3.60 10.11
CA ILE A 114 -10.84 -3.58 11.47
C ILE A 114 -9.62 -2.66 11.52
N ALA A 115 -8.65 -2.86 10.65
CA ALA A 115 -7.45 -2.01 10.62
C ALA A 115 -7.78 -0.58 10.20
N GLN A 116 -8.69 -0.40 9.23
CA GLN A 116 -9.13 0.90 8.75
C GLN A 116 -9.69 1.77 9.89
N THR A 117 -10.57 1.22 10.72
CA THR A 117 -11.18 1.96 11.84
C THR A 117 -10.20 2.31 12.97
N GLU A 118 -9.06 1.65 13.02
CA GLU A 118 -7.99 1.94 13.97
C GLU A 118 -7.02 3.02 13.48
N LEU A 119 -7.04 3.37 12.19
CA LEU A 119 -6.18 4.44 11.65
C LEU A 119 -6.58 5.81 12.22
N PRO A 120 -5.63 6.76 12.26
CA PRO A 120 -5.98 8.15 12.60
C PRO A 120 -6.96 8.71 11.59
N ALA A 121 -7.77 9.69 12.01
CA ALA A 121 -8.63 10.44 11.10
C ALA A 121 -7.75 11.33 10.20
N ILE A 122 -7.50 10.88 8.99
CA ILE A 122 -6.68 11.58 7.97
C ILE A 122 -7.43 11.65 6.66
N ARG A 123 -7.12 12.66 5.88
CA ARG A 123 -7.68 12.83 4.54
C ARG A 123 -6.55 13.22 3.57
N PRO A 124 -5.98 12.25 2.84
CA PRO A 124 -4.90 12.50 1.89
C PRO A 124 -5.40 13.25 0.66
N ASP A 125 -4.50 13.91 -0.08
CA ASP A 125 -4.82 14.39 -1.43
C ASP A 125 -5.07 13.20 -2.37
N PHE A 126 -4.29 12.11 -2.20
CA PHE A 126 -4.41 10.88 -2.99
C PHE A 126 -4.63 9.65 -2.11
N LEU A 127 -5.69 8.92 -2.36
CA LEU A 127 -5.95 7.63 -1.71
C LEU A 127 -5.76 6.51 -2.72
N LEU A 128 -4.81 5.59 -2.48
CA LEU A 128 -4.88 4.26 -3.10
C LEU A 128 -5.93 3.45 -2.34
N VAL A 129 -7.03 3.16 -3.02
CA VAL A 129 -8.18 2.47 -2.40
C VAL A 129 -7.75 1.07 -1.96
N PRO A 130 -7.87 0.74 -0.66
CA PRO A 130 -7.41 -0.53 -0.14
C PRO A 130 -8.12 -1.73 -0.78
N HIS A 131 -7.40 -2.83 -0.86
CA HIS A 131 -7.91 -4.14 -1.27
C HIS A 131 -8.70 -4.07 -2.58
N HIS A 132 -8.17 -3.30 -3.55
CA HIS A 132 -8.73 -3.17 -4.91
C HIS A 132 -10.20 -2.73 -4.97
N GLY A 133 -10.71 -2.11 -3.93
CA GLY A 133 -12.13 -1.77 -3.79
C GLY A 133 -13.01 -2.95 -3.36
N SER A 134 -12.49 -3.81 -2.47
CA SER A 134 -13.21 -4.92 -1.84
C SER A 134 -14.33 -4.44 -0.93
N GLY A 135 -15.38 -5.25 -0.81
CA GLY A 135 -16.50 -5.05 0.14
C GLY A 135 -16.12 -5.28 1.62
N SER A 136 -14.89 -5.71 1.91
CA SER A 136 -14.36 -5.75 3.28
C SER A 136 -13.97 -4.36 3.80
N THR A 137 -14.02 -3.34 2.95
CA THR A 137 -13.76 -1.94 3.30
C THR A 137 -14.89 -1.37 4.16
N ASP A 138 -14.55 -0.69 5.25
CA ASP A 138 -15.52 0.08 6.05
C ASP A 138 -16.01 1.31 5.26
N ALA A 139 -17.31 1.34 5.02
CA ALA A 139 -17.94 2.38 4.19
C ALA A 139 -17.81 3.79 4.79
N GLN A 140 -17.87 3.92 6.12
CA GLN A 140 -17.75 5.20 6.79
C GLN A 140 -16.32 5.70 6.76
N TRP A 141 -15.37 4.81 7.07
CA TRP A 141 -13.95 5.12 6.99
C TRP A 141 -13.57 5.59 5.58
N LEU A 142 -14.02 4.87 4.54
CA LEU A 142 -13.74 5.25 3.15
C LEU A 142 -14.30 6.64 2.84
N ALA A 143 -15.56 6.91 3.20
CA ALA A 143 -16.20 8.20 2.95
C ALA A 143 -15.50 9.38 3.67
N ASP A 144 -14.95 9.12 4.86
CA ASP A 144 -14.25 10.13 5.66
C ASP A 144 -12.79 10.35 5.21
N THR A 145 -12.16 9.30 4.64
CA THR A 145 -10.74 9.29 4.28
C THR A 145 -10.48 9.74 2.85
N VAL A 146 -11.39 9.48 1.91
CA VAL A 146 -11.18 9.86 0.50
C VAL A 146 -11.03 11.37 0.36
N GLY A 147 -9.90 11.79 -0.27
CA GLY A 147 -9.58 13.20 -0.49
C GLY A 147 -9.95 13.70 -1.88
N ASP A 148 -8.97 14.28 -2.58
CA ASP A 148 -9.20 14.87 -3.90
C ASP A 148 -9.25 13.82 -5.02
N THR A 149 -8.40 12.80 -4.93
CA THR A 149 -8.27 11.75 -5.94
C THR A 149 -8.22 10.37 -5.27
N ALA A 150 -9.02 9.43 -5.78
CA ALA A 150 -9.00 8.03 -5.40
C ALA A 150 -8.50 7.18 -6.58
N VAL A 151 -7.50 6.35 -6.34
CA VAL A 151 -6.99 5.40 -7.34
C VAL A 151 -7.38 3.99 -6.93
N VAL A 152 -8.08 3.30 -7.80
CA VAL A 152 -8.39 1.87 -7.65
C VAL A 152 -7.44 1.08 -8.54
N SER A 153 -6.44 0.45 -7.92
CA SER A 153 -5.51 -0.43 -8.62
C SER A 153 -6.16 -1.80 -8.79
N VAL A 154 -6.62 -2.11 -9.98
CA VAL A 154 -7.32 -3.35 -10.27
C VAL A 154 -7.13 -3.75 -11.72
N GLY A 155 -7.05 -5.06 -11.98
CA GLY A 155 -7.09 -5.65 -13.31
C GLY A 155 -8.30 -6.57 -13.47
N GLU A 156 -8.31 -7.35 -14.55
CA GLU A 156 -9.30 -8.41 -14.73
C GLU A 156 -9.20 -9.40 -13.54
N ASN A 157 -10.31 -9.58 -12.82
CA ASN A 157 -10.32 -10.41 -11.62
C ASN A 157 -11.63 -11.20 -11.48
N ARG A 158 -11.58 -12.29 -10.72
CA ARG A 158 -12.72 -13.17 -10.44
C ARG A 158 -13.53 -12.76 -9.20
N TYR A 159 -13.05 -11.79 -8.45
CA TYR A 159 -13.67 -11.34 -7.20
C TYR A 159 -14.73 -10.26 -7.41
N GLY A 160 -14.76 -9.67 -8.60
CA GLY A 160 -15.68 -8.59 -8.97
C GLY A 160 -15.28 -7.24 -8.40
N HIS A 161 -14.01 -7.07 -8.06
CA HIS A 161 -13.48 -5.77 -7.61
C HIS A 161 -13.25 -4.82 -8.80
N PRO A 162 -13.45 -3.50 -8.59
CA PRO A 162 -14.02 -2.88 -7.40
C PRO A 162 -15.54 -3.15 -7.29
N LEU A 163 -16.05 -3.32 -6.07
CA LEU A 163 -17.48 -3.53 -5.88
C LEU A 163 -18.28 -2.25 -6.15
N PRO A 164 -19.51 -2.35 -6.70
CA PRO A 164 -20.33 -1.18 -7.04
C PRO A 164 -20.65 -0.25 -5.86
N GLU A 165 -20.77 -0.80 -4.65
CA GLU A 165 -20.97 -0.02 -3.44
C GLU A 165 -19.76 0.86 -3.10
N ILE A 166 -18.53 0.36 -3.30
CA ILE A 166 -17.30 1.12 -3.09
C ILE A 166 -17.21 2.24 -4.11
N MET A 167 -17.43 1.94 -5.38
CA MET A 167 -17.46 2.96 -6.44
C MET A 167 -18.49 4.04 -6.16
N THR A 168 -19.68 3.67 -5.68
CA THR A 168 -20.72 4.63 -5.30
C THR A 168 -20.27 5.58 -4.18
N ILE A 169 -19.51 5.09 -3.19
CA ILE A 169 -18.97 5.93 -2.11
C ILE A 169 -17.94 6.91 -2.69
N LEU A 170 -17.01 6.44 -3.51
CA LEU A 170 -15.99 7.28 -4.14
C LEU A 170 -16.60 8.36 -5.02
N GLU A 171 -17.54 8.02 -5.87
CA GLU A 171 -18.25 8.98 -6.74
C GLU A 171 -19.01 10.04 -5.95
N ARG A 172 -19.67 9.67 -4.83
CA ARG A 172 -20.41 10.59 -3.97
C ARG A 172 -19.52 11.52 -3.16
N SER A 173 -18.27 11.15 -2.93
CA SER A 173 -17.33 12.03 -2.22
C SER A 173 -16.94 13.26 -3.02
N GLY A 174 -17.14 13.23 -4.34
CA GLY A 174 -16.69 14.27 -5.27
C GLY A 174 -15.22 14.19 -5.65
N ALA A 175 -14.52 13.10 -5.26
CA ALA A 175 -13.15 12.85 -5.66
C ALA A 175 -13.07 12.52 -7.17
N GLU A 176 -11.92 12.82 -7.77
CA GLU A 176 -11.56 12.21 -9.06
C GLU A 176 -11.26 10.73 -8.82
N VAL A 177 -11.96 9.85 -9.54
CA VAL A 177 -11.78 8.39 -9.39
C VAL A 177 -11.11 7.84 -10.63
N LEU A 178 -9.92 7.23 -10.44
CA LEU A 178 -9.12 6.61 -11.49
C LEU A 178 -9.07 5.09 -11.25
N VAL A 179 -9.39 4.31 -12.27
CA VAL A 179 -9.42 2.83 -12.18
C VAL A 179 -8.43 2.28 -13.20
N THR A 180 -7.38 1.60 -12.75
CA THR A 180 -6.30 1.15 -13.64
C THR A 180 -6.75 0.19 -14.74
N ALA A 181 -7.83 -0.56 -14.54
CA ALA A 181 -8.43 -1.42 -15.57
C ALA A 181 -9.06 -0.62 -16.74
N GLU A 182 -9.43 0.63 -16.50
CA GLU A 182 -10.10 1.52 -17.47
C GLU A 182 -9.15 2.60 -17.97
N ASP A 183 -8.39 3.23 -17.07
CA ASP A 183 -7.53 4.39 -17.34
C ASP A 183 -6.09 4.02 -17.70
N GLY A 184 -5.69 2.74 -17.48
CA GLY A 184 -4.31 2.29 -17.68
C GLY A 184 -3.37 2.73 -16.55
N ASP A 185 -2.14 3.06 -16.92
CA ASP A 185 -1.12 3.50 -15.95
C ASP A 185 -1.47 4.87 -15.38
N VAL A 186 -1.56 4.96 -14.06
CA VAL A 186 -1.79 6.22 -13.33
C VAL A 186 -0.47 6.74 -12.78
N THR A 187 -0.13 7.96 -13.14
CA THR A 187 1.05 8.66 -12.61
C THR A 187 0.61 9.85 -11.76
N ILE A 188 1.12 9.93 -10.53
CA ILE A 188 0.81 11.00 -9.59
C ILE A 188 2.10 11.78 -9.28
N GLU A 189 2.03 13.11 -9.40
CA GLU A 189 3.10 14.00 -9.01
C GLU A 189 2.79 14.58 -7.61
N LEU A 190 3.76 14.44 -6.69
CA LEU A 190 3.64 14.92 -5.30
C LEU A 190 4.34 16.27 -5.07
N GLU A 191 4.85 16.89 -6.16
CA GLU A 191 5.53 18.19 -6.12
C GLU A 191 4.55 19.37 -6.07
#